data_66e3fb3ef983ff72042f60d79d3ab4b2
#
_entry.id   66e3fb3ef983ff72042f60d79d3ab4b2
#
_cell.length_a   1.000
_cell.length_b   1.000
_cell.length_c   1.000
_cell.angle_alpha   90.00
_cell.angle_beta   90.00
_cell.angle_gamma   90.00
#
_symmetry.space_group_name_H-M   'P 1'
#
loop_
_entity.id
_entity.type
_entity.pdbx_description
1 polymer ?
#
loop_
_entity_poly.entity_id
_entity_poly.type
_entity_poly.pdbx_seq_one_letter_code
_entity_poly.pdbx_strand_id
1 'polypeptide(L)'
;MPHPLHRFFRVITLLVTAGPAAGAEHSPPWLEYAGGEGPGEGRRVVLIAADQEYRSEQAMPMLAKVLSTHHGFHCTVLFGVNDQGEVDPTMPVYPEDGKEFKEHHIPGLEQLASADLVIFFPRLLTLPMNERELIVQYIDSGKPIISLRTGNHGFHAPLPYKINGRQVDWGEVVGGSFMGHHGNWQADSTRGTPVAAQKDHPILTGVSDIWGNSDVYRTYEEGGSLPAGCTALVWGQPLLGRNRDDPPNPQLEPLPVAWFKHWQTSESKSARVFQSTMGSGTDLQCAGLRRLIVNAVYWAMEMESAITPTRSVDIVGTYCPLESGFHYTELGIVPKPVSAYK
;
A
#
# COMPACT_ATOMS: atom_id res chain seq x y z
N MET A 1 19.26 16.31 94.52
CA MET A 1 19.38 17.13 93.33
C MET A 1 19.58 16.20 92.14
N PRO A 2 18.62 16.03 91.24
CA PRO A 2 18.79 15.15 90.10
C PRO A 2 19.23 15.99 88.87
N HIS A 3 20.18 15.40 88.09
CA HIS A 3 20.69 15.92 86.82
C HIS A 3 19.68 15.64 85.68
N PRO A 4 19.51 16.52 84.70
CA PRO A 4 18.67 16.25 83.50
C PRO A 4 19.45 15.50 82.39
N LEU A 5 18.83 14.41 81.89
CA LEU A 5 19.27 13.64 80.76
C LEU A 5 18.91 14.42 79.44
N HIS A 6 19.94 14.78 78.72
CA HIS A 6 19.77 15.29 77.34
C HIS A 6 19.56 14.14 76.34
N ARG A 7 18.38 14.02 75.78
CA ARG A 7 18.09 13.14 74.61
C ARG A 7 18.51 13.84 73.30
N PHE A 8 19.52 13.31 72.66
CA PHE A 8 19.84 13.68 71.25
C PHE A 8 18.88 12.97 70.31
N PHE A 9 18.05 13.73 69.60
CA PHE A 9 17.31 13.27 68.41
C PHE A 9 18.24 13.33 67.20
N ARG A 10 18.57 12.14 66.62
CA ARG A 10 19.18 12.07 65.29
C ARG A 10 18.09 12.19 64.22
N VAL A 11 18.09 13.26 63.46
CA VAL A 11 17.30 13.40 62.24
C VAL A 11 18.03 12.63 61.16
N ILE A 12 17.42 11.57 60.65
CA ILE A 12 17.89 10.86 59.47
C ILE A 12 17.23 11.54 58.26
N THR A 13 18.00 12.31 57.49
CA THR A 13 17.59 12.85 56.22
C THR A 13 17.67 11.77 55.15
N LEU A 14 16.53 11.25 54.70
CA LEU A 14 16.45 10.34 53.56
C LEU A 14 16.69 11.18 52.26
N LEU A 15 17.84 10.99 51.64
CA LEU A 15 18.08 11.46 50.28
C LEU A 15 17.33 10.54 49.33
N VAL A 16 16.21 11.02 48.78
CA VAL A 16 15.55 10.37 47.65
C VAL A 16 16.31 10.80 46.39
N THR A 17 17.15 9.93 45.85
CA THR A 17 17.75 10.11 44.53
C THR A 17 16.66 9.80 43.51
N ALA A 18 16.16 10.85 42.81
CA ALA A 18 15.35 10.67 41.64
C ALA A 18 16.23 10.03 40.55
N GLY A 19 15.93 8.77 40.24
CA GLY A 19 16.52 8.11 39.07
C GLY A 19 16.16 8.86 37.78
N PRO A 20 16.98 8.74 36.71
CA PRO A 20 16.67 9.37 35.45
C PRO A 20 15.29 8.89 34.96
N ALA A 21 14.43 9.85 34.61
CA ALA A 21 13.17 9.55 33.95
C ALA A 21 13.49 8.74 32.69
N ALA A 22 12.92 7.54 32.58
CA ALA A 22 12.99 6.75 31.36
C ALA A 22 12.47 7.64 30.23
N GLY A 23 13.35 7.97 29.27
CA GLY A 23 12.97 8.73 28.10
C GLY A 23 11.80 8.03 27.44
N ALA A 24 10.75 8.76 27.11
CA ALA A 24 9.64 8.23 26.36
C ALA A 24 10.23 7.64 25.05
N GLU A 25 10.19 6.30 24.92
CA GLU A 25 10.53 5.66 23.65
C GLU A 25 9.56 6.23 22.61
N HIS A 26 10.07 7.09 21.73
CA HIS A 26 9.30 7.57 20.60
C HIS A 26 9.03 6.36 19.69
N SER A 27 7.80 5.89 19.67
CA SER A 27 7.37 4.86 18.73
C SER A 27 7.69 5.36 17.31
N PRO A 28 8.22 4.48 16.44
CA PRO A 28 8.54 4.87 15.07
C PRO A 28 7.27 5.40 14.35
N PRO A 29 7.40 6.34 13.41
CA PRO A 29 6.28 6.89 12.66
C PRO A 29 5.74 5.93 11.58
N TRP A 30 5.84 4.63 11.82
CA TRP A 30 5.34 3.55 10.98
C TRP A 30 4.88 2.36 11.83
N LEU A 31 4.17 1.42 11.19
CA LEU A 31 3.81 0.16 11.85
C LEU A 31 4.77 -0.96 11.43
N GLU A 32 5.08 -1.83 12.39
CA GLU A 32 5.83 -3.05 12.13
C GLU A 32 5.01 -4.27 12.56
N TYR A 33 5.04 -5.28 11.71
CA TYR A 33 4.48 -6.60 11.93
C TYR A 33 5.60 -7.62 11.76
N ALA A 34 6.06 -8.15 12.88
CA ALA A 34 7.09 -9.18 12.85
C ALA A 34 6.55 -10.41 12.09
N GLY A 35 7.35 -10.91 11.15
CA GLY A 35 7.11 -12.19 10.54
C GLY A 35 7.32 -13.32 11.57
N GLY A 36 6.65 -14.43 11.31
CA GLY A 36 6.83 -15.67 12.05
C GLY A 36 7.35 -16.78 11.15
N GLU A 37 7.01 -18.01 11.52
CA GLU A 37 7.27 -19.16 10.65
C GLU A 37 6.47 -19.08 9.35
N GLY A 38 7.10 -19.37 8.23
CA GLY A 38 6.44 -19.39 6.93
C GLY A 38 7.42 -19.23 5.78
N PRO A 39 6.95 -19.33 4.53
CA PRO A 39 7.85 -19.20 3.37
C PRO A 39 8.52 -17.82 3.26
N GLY A 40 7.90 -16.79 3.84
CA GLY A 40 8.43 -15.42 3.85
C GLY A 40 9.38 -15.12 5.00
N GLU A 41 9.74 -16.12 5.84
CA GLU A 41 10.65 -15.92 6.96
C GLU A 41 11.98 -15.29 6.49
N GLY A 42 12.41 -14.25 7.21
CA GLY A 42 13.61 -13.49 6.87
C GLY A 42 13.45 -12.49 5.73
N ARG A 43 12.30 -12.44 5.03
CA ARG A 43 12.01 -11.48 3.95
C ARG A 43 11.27 -10.26 4.47
N ARG A 44 11.62 -9.09 3.93
CA ARG A 44 11.09 -7.79 4.34
C ARG A 44 10.20 -7.20 3.25
N VAL A 45 8.97 -6.88 3.58
CA VAL A 45 8.01 -6.20 2.70
C VAL A 45 7.70 -4.81 3.29
N VAL A 46 7.95 -3.77 2.52
CA VAL A 46 7.51 -2.41 2.86
C VAL A 46 6.21 -2.11 2.12
N LEU A 47 5.19 -1.67 2.85
CA LEU A 47 3.90 -1.28 2.30
C LEU A 47 3.73 0.23 2.49
N ILE A 48 3.39 0.95 1.43
CA ILE A 48 3.19 2.41 1.45
C ILE A 48 1.72 2.73 1.30
N ALA A 49 1.15 3.33 2.34
CA ALA A 49 -0.24 3.77 2.45
C ALA A 49 -0.30 5.30 2.36
N ALA A 50 -0.57 5.85 1.18
CA ALA A 50 -0.58 7.31 0.98
C ALA A 50 -1.59 7.70 -0.10
N ASP A 51 -2.79 7.18 0.00
CA ASP A 51 -3.94 7.47 -0.85
C ASP A 51 -4.99 8.23 -0.04
N GLN A 52 -5.70 9.15 -0.68
CA GLN A 52 -6.70 10.00 -0.03
C GLN A 52 -8.14 9.52 -0.31
N GLU A 53 -8.32 8.54 -1.20
CA GLU A 53 -9.64 8.18 -1.73
C GLU A 53 -10.06 6.75 -1.40
N TYR A 54 -9.14 5.79 -1.51
CA TYR A 54 -9.46 4.35 -1.48
C TYR A 54 -9.03 3.63 -0.20
N ARG A 55 -8.78 4.37 0.88
CA ARG A 55 -8.52 3.80 2.23
C ARG A 55 -7.26 2.94 2.29
N SER A 56 -6.19 3.38 1.65
CA SER A 56 -4.89 2.71 1.76
C SER A 56 -4.41 2.60 3.21
N GLU A 57 -4.75 3.58 4.06
CA GLU A 57 -4.42 3.63 5.49
C GLU A 57 -5.08 2.49 6.29
N GLN A 58 -6.16 1.91 5.78
CA GLN A 58 -6.82 0.74 6.36
C GLN A 58 -6.38 -0.55 5.64
N ALA A 59 -6.19 -0.48 4.33
CA ALA A 59 -5.85 -1.61 3.47
C ALA A 59 -4.45 -2.18 3.73
N MET A 60 -3.44 -1.31 3.83
CA MET A 60 -2.05 -1.74 3.98
C MET A 60 -1.74 -2.41 5.31
N PRO A 61 -2.21 -1.91 6.48
CA PRO A 61 -2.08 -2.64 7.74
C PRO A 61 -2.76 -4.01 7.74
N MET A 62 -3.95 -4.11 7.15
CA MET A 62 -4.65 -5.40 7.01
C MET A 62 -3.83 -6.39 6.16
N LEU A 63 -3.33 -5.95 5.00
CA LEU A 63 -2.51 -6.80 4.13
C LEU A 63 -1.19 -7.19 4.82
N ALA A 64 -0.55 -6.27 5.56
CA ALA A 64 0.64 -6.55 6.35
C ALA A 64 0.39 -7.64 7.41
N LYS A 65 -0.77 -7.60 8.10
CA LYS A 65 -1.17 -8.67 9.04
C LYS A 65 -1.34 -10.02 8.35
N VAL A 66 -1.98 -10.05 7.17
CA VAL A 66 -2.11 -11.29 6.39
C VAL A 66 -0.74 -11.84 6.02
N LEU A 67 0.14 -10.99 5.45
CA LEU A 67 1.49 -11.39 5.03
C LEU A 67 2.37 -11.83 6.19
N SER A 68 2.31 -11.16 7.32
CA SER A 68 3.12 -11.54 8.49
C SER A 68 2.60 -12.79 9.17
N THR A 69 1.30 -12.88 9.42
CA THR A 69 0.70 -13.98 10.21
C THR A 69 0.64 -15.29 9.45
N HIS A 70 0.21 -15.26 8.18
CA HIS A 70 0.00 -16.49 7.40
C HIS A 70 1.18 -16.89 6.54
N HIS A 71 2.08 -15.95 6.27
CA HIS A 71 3.17 -16.16 5.30
C HIS A 71 4.57 -15.95 5.87
N GLY A 72 4.70 -15.38 7.09
CA GLY A 72 5.97 -15.21 7.79
C GLY A 72 6.80 -14.00 7.35
N PHE A 73 6.28 -13.11 6.51
CA PHE A 73 7.00 -11.91 6.09
C PHE A 73 7.12 -10.89 7.23
N HIS A 74 8.28 -10.25 7.36
CA HIS A 74 8.39 -9.03 8.16
C HIS A 74 7.85 -7.86 7.37
N CYS A 75 6.80 -7.20 7.86
CA CYS A 75 6.12 -6.13 7.15
C CYS A 75 6.27 -4.80 7.88
N THR A 76 6.67 -3.75 7.15
CA THR A 76 6.69 -2.36 7.61
C THR A 76 5.67 -1.56 6.81
N VAL A 77 4.75 -0.87 7.48
CA VAL A 77 3.75 -0.01 6.83
C VAL A 77 4.09 1.44 7.07
N LEU A 78 4.42 2.15 5.99
CA LEU A 78 4.68 3.58 5.95
C LEU A 78 3.43 4.33 5.51
N PHE A 79 3.22 5.52 6.05
CA PHE A 79 2.03 6.31 5.78
C PHE A 79 2.37 7.70 5.24
N GLY A 80 1.48 8.22 4.38
CA GLY A 80 1.42 9.64 4.12
C GLY A 80 0.93 10.39 5.36
N VAL A 81 1.69 11.36 5.83
CA VAL A 81 1.40 12.13 7.05
C VAL A 81 1.36 13.62 6.79
N ASN A 82 0.64 14.35 7.65
CA ASN A 82 0.63 15.80 7.72
C ASN A 82 1.81 16.35 8.54
N ASP A 83 1.88 17.69 8.69
CA ASP A 83 2.95 18.38 9.45
C ASP A 83 3.00 18.00 10.95
N GLN A 84 1.93 17.41 11.49
CA GLN A 84 1.84 16.93 12.86
C GLN A 84 2.31 15.48 13.00
N GLY A 85 2.66 14.82 11.88
CA GLY A 85 3.04 13.42 11.85
C GLY A 85 1.86 12.46 11.97
N GLU A 86 0.65 12.94 11.73
CA GLU A 86 -0.58 12.13 11.72
C GLU A 86 -0.89 11.64 10.32
N VAL A 87 -1.39 10.41 10.20
CA VAL A 87 -1.92 9.87 8.95
C VAL A 87 -3.15 10.68 8.57
N ASP A 88 -3.07 11.38 7.45
CA ASP A 88 -4.09 12.33 7.02
C ASP A 88 -4.57 12.08 5.58
N PRO A 89 -5.62 11.26 5.41
CA PRO A 89 -6.20 11.04 4.09
C PRO A 89 -6.92 12.26 3.51
N THR A 90 -7.06 13.34 4.29
CA THR A 90 -7.77 14.56 3.84
C THR A 90 -6.84 15.60 3.22
N MET A 91 -5.53 15.34 3.18
CA MET A 91 -4.56 16.26 2.57
C MET A 91 -4.86 16.46 1.08
N PRO A 92 -4.88 17.72 0.59
CA PRO A 92 -5.16 18.00 -0.81
C PRO A 92 -4.01 17.49 -1.71
N VAL A 93 -4.35 16.96 -2.87
CA VAL A 93 -3.37 16.54 -3.90
C VAL A 93 -3.11 17.63 -4.93
N TYR A 94 -4.00 18.61 -5.03
CA TYR A 94 -3.86 19.79 -5.88
C TYR A 94 -3.98 21.05 -5.05
N PRO A 95 -3.32 22.16 -5.45
CA PRO A 95 -3.63 23.46 -4.90
C PRO A 95 -5.12 23.77 -5.13
N GLU A 96 -5.86 24.02 -4.08
CA GLU A 96 -7.24 24.48 -4.17
C GLU A 96 -7.29 25.99 -3.97
N ASP A 97 -8.23 26.67 -4.62
CA ASP A 97 -8.40 28.11 -4.48
C ASP A 97 -8.58 28.49 -3.01
N GLY A 98 -7.69 29.35 -2.52
CA GLY A 98 -7.68 29.84 -1.16
C GLY A 98 -7.14 28.86 -0.09
N LYS A 99 -6.65 27.68 -0.49
CA LYS A 99 -5.94 26.75 0.40
C LYS A 99 -4.46 26.73 0.07
N GLU A 100 -3.63 26.67 1.11
CA GLU A 100 -2.20 26.42 0.96
C GLU A 100 -1.97 24.96 0.58
N PHE A 101 -1.27 24.76 -0.54
CA PHE A 101 -0.81 23.42 -0.91
C PHE A 101 0.39 23.04 -0.02
N LYS A 102 0.29 21.88 0.59
CA LYS A 102 1.38 21.32 1.40
C LYS A 102 1.97 20.09 0.73
N GLU A 103 3.28 19.95 0.81
CA GLU A 103 3.94 18.71 0.38
C GLU A 103 3.47 17.56 1.28
N HIS A 104 3.32 16.39 0.66
CA HIS A 104 3.10 15.15 1.39
C HIS A 104 4.43 14.65 1.95
N HIS A 105 4.40 13.94 3.06
CA HIS A 105 5.56 13.31 3.66
C HIS A 105 5.28 11.84 3.95
N ILE A 106 6.29 10.99 3.75
CA ILE A 106 6.24 9.56 4.10
C ILE A 106 7.46 9.23 4.97
N PRO A 107 7.38 9.46 6.30
CA PRO A 107 8.46 9.10 7.21
C PRO A 107 8.80 7.62 7.13
N GLY A 108 10.08 7.29 7.15
CA GLY A 108 10.56 5.90 7.11
C GLY A 108 10.86 5.37 5.71
N LEU A 109 10.86 6.20 4.65
CA LEU A 109 11.23 5.75 3.29
C LEU A 109 12.63 5.17 3.21
N GLU A 110 13.55 5.46 4.14
CA GLU A 110 14.85 4.80 4.25
C GLU A 110 14.73 3.28 4.47
N GLN A 111 13.59 2.77 4.97
CA GLN A 111 13.33 1.33 5.11
C GLN A 111 13.33 0.61 3.75
N LEU A 112 13.10 1.32 2.65
CA LEU A 112 13.17 0.78 1.28
C LEU A 112 14.57 0.20 0.97
N ALA A 113 15.63 0.72 1.57
CA ALA A 113 16.98 0.20 1.36
C ALA A 113 17.11 -1.28 1.76
N SER A 114 16.43 -1.69 2.84
CA SER A 114 16.44 -3.07 3.36
C SER A 114 15.27 -3.93 2.87
N ALA A 115 14.29 -3.35 2.15
CA ALA A 115 13.14 -4.10 1.65
C ALA A 115 13.54 -5.10 0.56
N ASP A 116 12.93 -6.29 0.56
CA ASP A 116 12.99 -7.25 -0.54
C ASP A 116 11.88 -7.00 -1.56
N LEU A 117 10.77 -6.38 -1.13
CA LEU A 117 9.62 -6.01 -1.95
C LEU A 117 8.99 -4.72 -1.42
N VAL A 118 8.48 -3.88 -2.31
CA VAL A 118 7.60 -2.77 -1.96
C VAL A 118 6.20 -2.97 -2.54
N ILE A 119 5.18 -2.65 -1.74
CA ILE A 119 3.78 -2.54 -2.17
C ILE A 119 3.37 -1.07 -2.09
N PHE A 120 3.10 -0.45 -3.25
CA PHE A 120 2.72 0.95 -3.37
C PHE A 120 1.20 1.12 -3.46
N PHE A 121 0.65 1.97 -2.60
CA PHE A 121 -0.71 2.46 -2.71
C PHE A 121 -0.78 3.98 -2.43
N PRO A 122 -0.03 4.79 -3.17
CA PRO A 122 -0.11 6.25 -3.12
C PRO A 122 -1.16 6.78 -4.12
N ARG A 123 -1.45 8.09 -4.02
CA ARG A 123 -2.27 8.81 -5.00
C ARG A 123 -1.78 10.25 -5.16
N LEU A 124 -1.31 10.59 -6.37
CA LEU A 124 -0.95 11.95 -6.79
C LEU A 124 -0.08 12.72 -5.77
N LEU A 125 0.89 12.05 -5.17
CA LEU A 125 1.74 12.65 -4.15
C LEU A 125 2.68 13.71 -4.73
N THR A 126 2.85 14.79 -3.99
CA THR A 126 3.96 15.72 -4.14
C THR A 126 4.86 15.55 -2.93
N LEU A 127 5.96 14.83 -3.12
CA LEU A 127 6.95 14.56 -2.07
C LEU A 127 8.17 15.49 -2.23
N PRO A 128 8.86 15.85 -1.14
CA PRO A 128 10.13 16.56 -1.21
C PRO A 128 11.20 15.75 -1.96
N MET A 129 12.20 16.41 -2.50
CA MET A 129 13.19 15.81 -3.39
C MET A 129 13.92 14.63 -2.76
N ASN A 130 14.34 14.74 -1.51
CA ASN A 130 15.03 13.68 -0.78
C ASN A 130 14.19 12.40 -0.64
N GLU A 131 12.87 12.51 -0.43
CA GLU A 131 11.96 11.37 -0.36
C GLU A 131 11.77 10.72 -1.73
N ARG A 132 11.64 11.55 -2.79
CA ARG A 132 11.56 11.04 -4.18
C ARG A 132 12.83 10.31 -4.60
N GLU A 133 14.00 10.78 -4.17
CA GLU A 133 15.29 10.12 -4.43
C GLU A 133 15.38 8.74 -3.78
N LEU A 134 14.87 8.54 -2.55
CA LEU A 134 14.80 7.22 -1.91
C LEU A 134 13.95 6.24 -2.71
N ILE A 135 12.81 6.70 -3.25
CA ILE A 135 11.96 5.89 -4.11
C ILE A 135 12.69 5.53 -5.41
N VAL A 136 13.38 6.49 -6.04
CA VAL A 136 14.16 6.25 -7.25
C VAL A 136 15.29 5.24 -7.00
N GLN A 137 16.01 5.37 -5.88
CA GLN A 137 17.04 4.40 -5.50
C GLN A 137 16.47 2.98 -5.38
N TYR A 138 15.27 2.84 -4.82
CA TYR A 138 14.60 1.54 -4.77
C TYR A 138 14.25 1.02 -6.17
N ILE A 139 13.61 1.83 -7.03
CA ILE A 139 13.25 1.45 -8.40
C ILE A 139 14.49 1.01 -9.17
N ASP A 140 15.58 1.75 -9.06
CA ASP A 140 16.82 1.49 -9.81
C ASP A 140 17.65 0.34 -9.24
N SER A 141 17.34 -0.10 -8.02
CA SER A 141 17.96 -1.29 -7.44
C SER A 141 17.59 -2.60 -8.16
N GLY A 142 16.52 -2.61 -8.96
CA GLY A 142 15.99 -3.80 -9.63
C GLY A 142 15.18 -4.72 -8.72
N LYS A 143 14.83 -4.26 -7.50
CA LYS A 143 13.96 -5.01 -6.60
C LYS A 143 12.49 -4.95 -7.07
N PRO A 144 11.69 -5.96 -6.71
CA PRO A 144 10.31 -6.08 -7.21
C PRO A 144 9.36 -5.01 -6.66
N ILE A 145 8.33 -4.71 -7.46
CA ILE A 145 7.32 -3.69 -7.16
C ILE A 145 5.93 -4.27 -7.34
N ILE A 146 5.06 -4.05 -6.36
CA ILE A 146 3.62 -4.21 -6.49
C ILE A 146 2.97 -2.83 -6.35
N SER A 147 2.05 -2.50 -7.25
CA SER A 147 1.30 -1.26 -7.20
C SER A 147 -0.21 -1.57 -7.21
N LEU A 148 -0.94 -0.94 -6.30
CA LEU A 148 -2.36 -1.19 -6.10
C LEU A 148 -3.18 0.06 -6.33
N ARG A 149 -4.33 -0.10 -6.93
CA ARG A 149 -5.38 0.91 -7.21
C ARG A 149 -4.78 2.19 -7.77
N THR A 150 -4.83 3.30 -7.04
CA THR A 150 -4.30 4.63 -7.41
C THR A 150 -2.77 4.66 -7.51
N GLY A 151 -2.11 3.60 -7.07
CA GLY A 151 -0.66 3.49 -7.18
C GLY A 151 -0.13 3.67 -8.60
N ASN A 152 -0.93 3.38 -9.65
CA ASN A 152 -0.53 3.59 -11.04
C ASN A 152 -0.42 5.08 -11.45
N HIS A 153 -0.99 6.01 -10.66
CA HIS A 153 -0.82 7.46 -10.80
C HIS A 153 -0.42 8.07 -9.44
N GLY A 154 0.49 7.39 -8.75
CA GLY A 154 0.87 7.70 -7.38
C GLY A 154 1.53 9.04 -7.16
N PHE A 155 2.14 9.65 -8.18
CA PHE A 155 2.95 10.85 -8.04
C PHE A 155 2.45 11.97 -8.96
N HIS A 156 2.12 13.13 -8.36
CA HIS A 156 1.85 14.37 -9.09
C HIS A 156 3.15 15.06 -9.49
N ALA A 157 4.07 15.23 -8.54
CA ALA A 157 5.42 15.67 -8.84
C ALA A 157 6.22 14.46 -9.40
N PRO A 158 6.80 14.55 -10.61
CA PRO A 158 7.51 13.44 -11.22
C PRO A 158 8.70 13.01 -10.36
N LEU A 159 8.94 11.70 -10.30
CA LEU A 159 10.14 11.16 -9.68
C LEU A 159 11.37 11.62 -10.48
N PRO A 160 12.51 11.97 -9.85
CA PRO A 160 13.72 12.37 -10.55
C PRO A 160 14.45 11.16 -11.19
N TYR A 161 13.70 10.32 -11.90
CA TYR A 161 14.20 9.07 -12.47
C TYR A 161 14.45 9.23 -13.96
N LYS A 162 15.67 8.93 -14.39
CA LYS A 162 16.09 9.04 -15.79
C LYS A 162 16.80 7.79 -16.25
N ILE A 163 16.49 7.35 -17.49
CA ILE A 163 17.22 6.30 -18.19
C ILE A 163 17.77 6.91 -19.48
N ASN A 164 19.09 6.83 -19.69
CA ASN A 164 19.79 7.42 -20.83
C ASN A 164 19.48 8.91 -21.04
N GLY A 165 19.35 9.66 -19.94
CA GLY A 165 19.03 11.09 -19.94
C GLY A 165 17.56 11.45 -20.17
N ARG A 166 16.70 10.48 -20.52
CA ARG A 166 15.24 10.67 -20.69
C ARG A 166 14.56 10.52 -19.33
N GLN A 167 13.67 11.46 -19.01
CA GLN A 167 12.77 11.34 -17.88
C GLN A 167 11.88 10.10 -18.04
N VAL A 168 11.73 9.32 -16.99
CA VAL A 168 10.85 8.15 -16.92
C VAL A 168 9.63 8.50 -16.07
N ASP A 169 8.44 8.28 -16.61
CA ASP A 169 7.21 8.43 -15.86
C ASP A 169 6.93 7.18 -15.01
N TRP A 170 6.32 7.39 -13.85
CA TRP A 170 5.94 6.29 -12.96
C TRP A 170 5.02 5.27 -13.65
N GLY A 171 4.08 5.74 -14.48
CA GLY A 171 3.22 4.87 -15.27
C GLY A 171 3.99 3.93 -16.22
N GLU A 172 5.17 4.33 -16.71
CA GLU A 172 6.03 3.43 -17.49
C GLU A 172 6.57 2.29 -16.63
N VAL A 173 6.96 2.59 -15.39
CA VAL A 173 7.50 1.58 -14.45
C VAL A 173 6.45 0.52 -14.15
N VAL A 174 5.22 0.93 -13.84
CA VAL A 174 4.13 0.01 -13.43
C VAL A 174 3.28 -0.51 -14.58
N GLY A 175 3.47 0.00 -15.80
CA GLY A 175 2.82 -0.53 -17.01
C GLY A 175 1.47 0.10 -17.32
N GLY A 176 1.29 1.36 -17.04
CA GLY A 176 0.11 2.16 -17.37
C GLY A 176 -0.31 3.07 -16.24
N SER A 177 -0.79 4.27 -16.60
CA SER A 177 -1.28 5.27 -15.66
C SER A 177 -2.79 5.42 -15.79
N PHE A 178 -3.44 5.98 -14.78
CA PHE A 178 -4.86 6.30 -14.82
C PHE A 178 -5.15 7.34 -15.89
N MET A 179 -6.09 7.03 -16.79
CA MET A 179 -6.55 7.90 -17.88
C MET A 179 -8.04 8.21 -17.79
N GLY A 180 -8.70 7.75 -16.75
CA GLY A 180 -10.12 7.98 -16.49
C GLY A 180 -10.84 6.74 -15.97
N HIS A 181 -12.05 6.95 -15.53
CA HIS A 181 -12.94 5.87 -15.13
C HIS A 181 -13.53 5.19 -16.37
N HIS A 182 -13.62 3.86 -16.33
CA HIS A 182 -14.28 3.06 -17.35
C HIS A 182 -15.59 2.52 -16.75
N GLY A 183 -16.58 3.39 -16.72
CA GLY A 183 -17.84 3.23 -16.00
C GLY A 183 -18.14 4.44 -15.13
N ASN A 184 -19.03 4.26 -14.18
CA ASN A 184 -19.48 5.33 -13.29
C ASN A 184 -18.77 5.22 -11.94
N TRP A 185 -17.89 6.18 -11.67
CA TRP A 185 -17.22 6.30 -10.38
C TRP A 185 -18.21 6.29 -9.23
N GLN A 186 -17.94 5.52 -8.19
CA GLN A 186 -18.80 5.30 -7.01
C GLN A 186 -20.20 4.71 -7.30
N ALA A 187 -20.52 4.36 -8.51
CA ALA A 187 -21.79 3.74 -8.85
C ALA A 187 -21.64 2.32 -9.43
N ASP A 188 -20.54 2.06 -10.13
CA ASP A 188 -20.25 0.75 -10.69
C ASP A 188 -19.26 -0.03 -9.81
N SER A 189 -19.29 -1.35 -9.92
CA SER A 189 -18.32 -2.27 -9.33
C SER A 189 -17.62 -3.08 -10.41
N THR A 190 -16.64 -3.89 -10.02
CA THR A 190 -15.81 -4.66 -10.95
C THR A 190 -15.88 -6.15 -10.64
N ARG A 191 -16.20 -6.97 -11.66
CA ARG A 191 -15.99 -8.42 -11.63
C ARG A 191 -14.73 -8.78 -12.39
N GLY A 192 -13.77 -9.39 -11.70
CA GLY A 192 -12.51 -9.84 -12.28
C GLY A 192 -12.61 -11.25 -12.86
N THR A 193 -12.12 -11.44 -14.07
CA THR A 193 -12.02 -12.74 -14.73
C THR A 193 -10.58 -13.03 -15.11
N PRO A 194 -9.96 -14.12 -14.62
CA PRO A 194 -8.63 -14.53 -15.05
C PRO A 194 -8.52 -14.71 -16.58
N VAL A 195 -7.42 -14.23 -17.15
CA VAL A 195 -7.13 -14.37 -18.57
C VAL A 195 -6.87 -15.83 -18.91
N ALA A 196 -7.69 -16.43 -19.77
CA ALA A 196 -7.63 -17.86 -20.08
C ALA A 196 -6.26 -18.31 -20.62
N ALA A 197 -5.60 -17.47 -21.42
CA ALA A 197 -4.25 -17.74 -21.94
C ALA A 197 -3.15 -17.73 -20.85
N GLN A 198 -3.44 -17.17 -19.66
CA GLN A 198 -2.52 -17.08 -18.52
C GLN A 198 -2.92 -18.02 -17.36
N LYS A 199 -3.85 -18.94 -17.56
CA LYS A 199 -4.42 -19.81 -16.52
C LYS A 199 -3.36 -20.56 -15.68
N ASP A 200 -2.22 -20.87 -16.28
CA ASP A 200 -1.11 -21.61 -15.65
C ASP A 200 -0.05 -20.66 -15.04
N HIS A 201 -0.27 -19.34 -15.10
CA HIS A 201 0.67 -18.38 -14.50
C HIS A 201 0.61 -18.49 -12.96
N PRO A 202 1.74 -18.54 -12.24
CA PRO A 202 1.77 -18.75 -10.78
C PRO A 202 0.88 -17.78 -9.99
N ILE A 203 0.80 -16.53 -10.41
CA ILE A 203 -0.06 -15.52 -9.76
C ILE A 203 -1.54 -15.93 -9.75
N LEU A 204 -2.00 -16.71 -10.74
CA LEU A 204 -3.39 -17.14 -10.86
C LEU A 204 -3.72 -18.46 -10.13
N THR A 205 -2.75 -19.07 -9.47
CA THR A 205 -2.94 -20.34 -8.74
C THR A 205 -4.01 -20.19 -7.65
N GLY A 206 -5.11 -20.92 -7.77
CA GLY A 206 -6.24 -20.88 -6.83
C GLY A 206 -7.01 -19.57 -6.80
N VAL A 207 -6.75 -18.66 -7.74
CA VAL A 207 -7.47 -17.39 -7.88
C VAL A 207 -8.80 -17.63 -8.55
N SER A 208 -9.87 -17.25 -7.89
CA SER A 208 -11.25 -17.31 -8.39
C SER A 208 -12.07 -16.22 -7.74
N ASP A 209 -13.24 -15.94 -8.32
CA ASP A 209 -14.27 -15.13 -7.69
C ASP A 209 -13.76 -13.73 -7.27
N ILE A 210 -13.07 -13.06 -8.19
CA ILE A 210 -12.55 -11.70 -7.98
C ILE A 210 -13.70 -10.71 -8.15
N TRP A 211 -13.93 -9.91 -7.11
CA TRP A 211 -14.88 -8.82 -7.15
C TRP A 211 -14.40 -7.66 -6.27
N GLY A 212 -14.74 -6.45 -6.63
CA GLY A 212 -14.52 -5.25 -5.83
C GLY A 212 -15.61 -4.23 -6.10
N ASN A 213 -15.99 -3.44 -5.08
CA ASN A 213 -16.98 -2.40 -5.24
C ASN A 213 -16.45 -1.11 -5.85
N SER A 214 -15.18 -1.08 -6.23
CA SER A 214 -14.58 0.00 -7.00
C SER A 214 -14.73 -0.23 -8.51
N ASP A 215 -14.84 0.86 -9.25
CA ASP A 215 -14.96 0.86 -10.71
C ASP A 215 -13.67 0.48 -11.43
N VAL A 216 -13.77 0.16 -12.70
CA VAL A 216 -12.64 -0.14 -13.58
C VAL A 216 -11.94 1.16 -14.00
N TYR A 217 -10.60 1.16 -13.99
CA TYR A 217 -9.79 2.24 -14.55
C TYR A 217 -9.45 1.97 -16.01
N ARG A 218 -9.57 3.00 -16.83
CA ARG A 218 -8.95 3.04 -18.15
C ARG A 218 -7.48 3.45 -17.96
N THR A 219 -6.56 2.68 -18.51
CA THR A 219 -5.11 2.88 -18.37
C THR A 219 -4.37 3.00 -19.70
N TYR A 220 -5.12 3.09 -20.81
CA TYR A 220 -4.65 3.38 -22.17
C TYR A 220 -5.78 4.02 -22.98
N GLU A 221 -5.44 4.62 -24.11
CA GLU A 221 -6.41 5.26 -24.99
C GLU A 221 -7.43 4.26 -25.55
N GLU A 222 -8.61 4.77 -25.91
CA GLU A 222 -9.67 3.96 -26.52
C GLU A 222 -9.17 3.29 -27.80
N GLY A 223 -9.45 2.00 -27.95
CA GLY A 223 -8.95 1.19 -29.07
C GLY A 223 -7.47 0.79 -28.96
N GLY A 224 -6.79 1.18 -27.88
CA GLY A 224 -5.41 0.79 -27.57
C GLY A 224 -5.31 -0.52 -26.79
N SER A 225 -4.17 -0.70 -26.14
CA SER A 225 -3.87 -1.87 -25.30
C SER A 225 -2.90 -1.49 -24.19
N LEU A 226 -2.67 -2.38 -23.24
CA LEU A 226 -1.59 -2.22 -22.27
C LEU A 226 -0.26 -1.92 -22.97
N PRO A 227 0.60 -1.08 -22.36
CA PRO A 227 1.92 -0.80 -22.89
C PRO A 227 2.72 -2.06 -23.21
N ALA A 228 3.64 -1.96 -24.17
CA ALA A 228 4.51 -3.06 -24.57
C ALA A 228 5.27 -3.65 -23.35
N GLY A 229 5.36 -4.96 -23.31
CA GLY A 229 6.00 -5.69 -22.20
C GLY A 229 5.08 -5.96 -21.00
N CYS A 230 3.84 -5.47 -21.01
CA CYS A 230 2.82 -5.83 -20.01
C CYS A 230 2.02 -7.05 -20.48
N THR A 231 1.72 -7.95 -19.54
CA THR A 231 0.87 -9.13 -19.77
C THR A 231 -0.32 -9.09 -18.83
N ALA A 232 -1.53 -8.98 -19.37
CA ALA A 232 -2.75 -9.01 -18.58
C ALA A 232 -2.96 -10.37 -17.90
N LEU A 233 -3.36 -10.33 -16.63
CA LEU A 233 -3.70 -11.51 -15.82
C LEU A 233 -5.21 -11.59 -15.52
N VAL A 234 -5.86 -10.43 -15.35
CA VAL A 234 -7.28 -10.36 -14.99
C VAL A 234 -7.95 -9.28 -15.83
N TRP A 235 -9.06 -9.64 -16.45
CA TRP A 235 -10.00 -8.73 -17.07
C TRP A 235 -11.03 -8.26 -16.06
N GLY A 236 -11.30 -6.97 -15.98
CA GLY A 236 -12.33 -6.37 -15.14
C GLY A 236 -13.54 -5.97 -15.96
N GLN A 237 -14.67 -6.60 -15.71
CA GLN A 237 -15.95 -6.24 -16.28
C GLN A 237 -16.66 -5.26 -15.35
N PRO A 238 -16.99 -4.02 -15.82
CA PRO A 238 -17.88 -3.13 -15.09
C PRO A 238 -19.26 -3.74 -14.90
N LEU A 239 -19.82 -3.62 -13.67
CA LEU A 239 -21.19 -4.06 -13.35
C LEU A 239 -22.13 -2.85 -13.26
N LEU A 240 -23.42 -3.06 -13.47
CA LEU A 240 -24.47 -2.03 -13.35
C LEU A 240 -24.88 -1.87 -11.88
N GLY A 241 -23.94 -1.42 -11.02
CA GLY A 241 -24.16 -1.22 -9.60
C GLY A 241 -22.99 -1.66 -8.73
N ARG A 242 -23.16 -1.54 -7.41
CA ARG A 242 -22.11 -1.77 -6.42
C ARG A 242 -22.23 -3.09 -5.67
N ASN A 243 -23.12 -3.97 -6.11
CA ASN A 243 -23.29 -5.27 -5.51
C ASN A 243 -22.62 -6.36 -6.37
N ARG A 244 -22.18 -7.42 -5.70
CA ARG A 244 -21.50 -8.55 -6.33
C ARG A 244 -22.32 -9.22 -7.42
N ASP A 245 -23.64 -9.28 -7.23
CA ASP A 245 -24.57 -9.98 -8.12
C ASP A 245 -25.19 -9.07 -9.18
N ASP A 246 -24.77 -7.80 -9.23
CA ASP A 246 -25.24 -6.88 -10.27
C ASP A 246 -24.80 -7.38 -11.66
N PRO A 247 -25.63 -7.16 -12.70
CA PRO A 247 -25.33 -7.64 -14.03
C PRO A 247 -24.18 -6.87 -14.67
N PRO A 248 -23.44 -7.50 -15.61
CA PRO A 248 -22.44 -6.82 -16.41
C PRO A 248 -23.04 -5.62 -17.16
N ASN A 249 -22.29 -4.52 -17.24
CA ASN A 249 -22.65 -3.41 -18.09
C ASN A 249 -22.46 -3.80 -19.57
N PRO A 250 -23.53 -3.92 -20.38
CA PRO A 250 -23.42 -4.39 -21.75
C PRO A 250 -22.84 -3.36 -22.72
N GLN A 251 -22.64 -2.13 -22.27
CA GLN A 251 -22.09 -1.03 -23.08
C GLN A 251 -20.58 -0.89 -22.91
N LEU A 252 -19.98 -1.58 -21.93
CA LEU A 252 -18.57 -1.46 -21.59
C LEU A 252 -17.86 -2.79 -21.71
N GLU A 253 -16.87 -2.85 -22.57
CA GLU A 253 -16.00 -4.01 -22.72
C GLU A 253 -15.11 -4.18 -21.46
N PRO A 254 -14.75 -5.42 -21.10
CA PRO A 254 -13.80 -5.64 -20.03
C PRO A 254 -12.43 -5.04 -20.36
N LEU A 255 -11.80 -4.39 -19.38
CA LEU A 255 -10.42 -3.91 -19.48
C LEU A 255 -9.49 -4.68 -18.54
N PRO A 256 -8.16 -4.72 -18.80
CA PRO A 256 -7.20 -5.28 -17.87
C PRO A 256 -7.25 -4.54 -16.53
N VAL A 257 -7.44 -5.28 -15.43
CA VAL A 257 -7.40 -4.73 -14.06
C VAL A 257 -6.25 -5.28 -13.24
N ALA A 258 -5.56 -6.31 -13.73
CA ALA A 258 -4.29 -6.76 -13.17
C ALA A 258 -3.37 -7.27 -14.28
N TRP A 259 -2.10 -6.91 -14.18
CA TRP A 259 -1.06 -7.31 -15.13
C TRP A 259 0.30 -7.39 -14.46
N PHE A 260 1.26 -8.00 -15.15
CA PHE A 260 2.67 -7.99 -14.77
C PHE A 260 3.55 -7.53 -15.92
N LYS A 261 4.75 -7.11 -15.58
CA LYS A 261 5.84 -6.81 -16.53
C LYS A 261 7.19 -7.01 -15.85
N HIS A 262 8.24 -6.98 -16.67
CA HIS A 262 9.60 -6.84 -16.21
C HIS A 262 10.08 -5.42 -16.54
N TRP A 263 10.47 -4.67 -15.52
CA TRP A 263 11.01 -3.33 -15.66
C TRP A 263 12.53 -3.39 -15.78
N GLN A 264 13.08 -2.75 -16.80
CA GLN A 264 14.52 -2.62 -16.97
C GLN A 264 14.99 -1.31 -16.35
N THR A 265 15.88 -1.37 -15.37
CA THR A 265 16.43 -0.21 -14.67
C THR A 265 17.49 0.51 -15.50
N SER A 266 17.96 1.67 -15.01
CA SER A 266 19.06 2.41 -15.65
C SER A 266 20.37 1.60 -15.70
N GLU A 267 20.57 0.69 -14.74
CA GLU A 267 21.72 -0.22 -14.65
C GLU A 267 21.47 -1.56 -15.34
N SER A 268 20.44 -1.67 -16.17
CA SER A 268 20.06 -2.91 -16.88
C SER A 268 19.70 -4.09 -15.97
N LYS A 269 19.33 -3.84 -14.73
CA LYS A 269 18.74 -4.85 -13.85
C LYS A 269 17.25 -5.03 -14.23
N SER A 270 16.70 -6.20 -13.96
CA SER A 270 15.31 -6.53 -14.27
C SER A 270 14.51 -6.68 -12.98
N ALA A 271 13.54 -5.80 -12.77
CA ALA A 271 12.58 -5.89 -11.66
C ALA A 271 11.28 -6.54 -12.11
N ARG A 272 10.74 -7.47 -11.31
CA ARG A 272 9.36 -7.97 -11.50
C ARG A 272 8.37 -6.95 -10.96
N VAL A 273 7.43 -6.55 -11.80
CA VAL A 273 6.41 -5.55 -11.45
C VAL A 273 5.03 -6.17 -11.64
N PHE A 274 4.18 -6.04 -10.62
CA PHE A 274 2.76 -6.36 -10.68
C PHE A 274 1.94 -5.11 -10.41
N GLN A 275 0.93 -4.88 -11.22
CA GLN A 275 -0.05 -3.80 -11.04
C GLN A 275 -1.46 -4.38 -10.95
N SER A 276 -2.25 -3.89 -10.01
CA SER A 276 -3.71 -4.07 -9.98
C SER A 276 -4.41 -2.74 -9.84
N THR A 277 -5.37 -2.44 -10.70
CA THR A 277 -6.27 -1.28 -10.58
C THR A 277 -7.46 -1.55 -9.66
N MET A 278 -7.57 -2.76 -9.11
CA MET A 278 -8.39 -3.12 -7.96
C MET A 278 -7.53 -3.09 -6.70
N GLY A 279 -8.14 -2.98 -5.54
CA GLY A 279 -7.42 -3.04 -4.26
C GLY A 279 -7.75 -1.90 -3.31
N SER A 280 -8.89 -1.23 -3.48
CA SER A 280 -9.42 -0.33 -2.44
C SER A 280 -9.60 -1.06 -1.10
N GLY A 281 -9.76 -0.31 -0.01
CA GLY A 281 -10.02 -0.92 1.29
C GLY A 281 -11.15 -1.94 1.25
N THR A 282 -12.25 -1.59 0.61
CA THR A 282 -13.42 -2.47 0.47
C THR A 282 -13.21 -3.62 -0.53
N ASP A 283 -12.47 -3.41 -1.62
CA ASP A 283 -12.12 -4.48 -2.57
C ASP A 283 -11.34 -5.60 -1.88
N LEU A 284 -10.46 -5.26 -0.94
CA LEU A 284 -9.66 -6.24 -0.20
C LEU A 284 -10.45 -7.11 0.78
N GLN A 285 -11.75 -6.91 0.94
CA GLN A 285 -12.64 -7.86 1.59
C GLN A 285 -12.86 -9.11 0.73
N CYS A 286 -12.56 -9.06 -0.57
CA CYS A 286 -12.66 -10.19 -1.49
C CYS A 286 -11.45 -11.14 -1.34
N ALA A 287 -11.70 -12.37 -0.95
CA ALA A 287 -10.63 -13.38 -0.78
C ALA A 287 -9.91 -13.69 -2.09
N GLY A 288 -10.63 -13.72 -3.23
CA GLY A 288 -10.04 -13.93 -4.55
C GLY A 288 -9.04 -12.85 -4.93
N LEU A 289 -9.34 -11.58 -4.60
CA LEU A 289 -8.41 -10.47 -4.83
C LEU A 289 -7.21 -10.53 -3.88
N ARG A 290 -7.42 -10.84 -2.59
CA ARG A 290 -6.29 -11.02 -1.66
C ARG A 290 -5.38 -12.15 -2.12
N ARG A 291 -5.93 -13.26 -2.62
CA ARG A 291 -5.12 -14.37 -3.17
C ARG A 291 -4.29 -13.94 -4.37
N LEU A 292 -4.87 -13.18 -5.28
CA LEU A 292 -4.16 -12.62 -6.43
C LEU A 292 -2.94 -11.79 -5.97
N ILE A 293 -3.13 -10.90 -4.98
CA ILE A 293 -2.08 -10.03 -4.46
C ILE A 293 -1.02 -10.83 -3.70
N VAL A 294 -1.41 -11.77 -2.84
CA VAL A 294 -0.46 -12.63 -2.09
C VAL A 294 0.37 -13.48 -3.04
N ASN A 295 -0.25 -14.06 -4.06
CA ASN A 295 0.49 -14.79 -5.09
C ASN A 295 1.46 -13.87 -5.86
N ALA A 296 1.05 -12.62 -6.14
CA ALA A 296 1.92 -11.64 -6.76
C ALA A 296 3.13 -11.29 -5.87
N VAL A 297 2.96 -11.24 -4.54
CA VAL A 297 4.07 -11.07 -3.58
C VAL A 297 5.09 -12.19 -3.72
N TYR A 298 4.66 -13.44 -3.73
CA TYR A 298 5.55 -14.58 -3.93
C TYR A 298 6.22 -14.56 -5.30
N TRP A 299 5.44 -14.36 -6.36
CA TRP A 299 5.97 -14.30 -7.71
C TRP A 299 7.00 -13.19 -7.87
N ALA A 300 6.71 -12.01 -7.34
CA ALA A 300 7.59 -10.86 -7.44
C ALA A 300 8.96 -11.13 -6.80
N MET A 301 9.01 -11.89 -5.72
CA MET A 301 10.24 -12.27 -5.01
C MET A 301 10.85 -13.61 -5.46
N GLU A 302 10.42 -14.16 -6.61
CA GLU A 302 10.94 -15.44 -7.15
C GLU A 302 10.71 -16.64 -6.22
N MET A 303 9.56 -16.64 -5.55
CA MET A 303 9.15 -17.66 -4.58
C MET A 303 7.96 -18.48 -5.08
N GLU A 304 7.85 -18.75 -6.38
CA GLU A 304 6.71 -19.43 -7.00
C GLU A 304 6.43 -20.81 -6.40
N SER A 305 7.48 -21.51 -5.96
CA SER A 305 7.35 -22.83 -5.31
C SER A 305 6.55 -22.78 -3.98
N ALA A 306 6.43 -21.60 -3.37
CA ALA A 306 5.66 -21.40 -2.16
C ALA A 306 4.16 -21.11 -2.43
N ILE A 307 3.78 -20.87 -3.69
CA ILE A 307 2.40 -20.59 -4.07
C ILE A 307 1.59 -21.87 -4.06
N THR A 308 0.53 -21.92 -3.25
CA THR A 308 -0.42 -23.04 -3.24
C THR A 308 -1.86 -22.52 -3.23
N PRO A 309 -2.82 -23.24 -3.80
CA PRO A 309 -4.23 -22.78 -3.81
C PRO A 309 -4.87 -22.75 -2.43
N THR A 310 -4.31 -23.45 -1.46
CA THR A 310 -4.86 -23.63 -0.11
C THR A 310 -4.20 -22.74 0.97
N ARG A 311 -3.11 -22.04 0.64
CA ARG A 311 -2.46 -21.15 1.62
C ARG A 311 -3.42 -20.03 2.03
N SER A 312 -3.55 -19.79 3.34
CA SER A 312 -4.53 -18.83 3.83
C SER A 312 -4.25 -17.40 3.33
N VAL A 313 -5.34 -16.75 2.97
CA VAL A 313 -5.40 -15.30 2.70
C VAL A 313 -6.48 -14.64 3.55
N ASP A 314 -6.86 -15.31 4.65
CA ASP A 314 -7.90 -14.83 5.55
C ASP A 314 -7.47 -13.54 6.25
N ILE A 315 -8.44 -12.68 6.47
CA ILE A 315 -8.22 -11.45 7.21
C ILE A 315 -7.88 -11.78 8.67
N VAL A 316 -6.83 -11.17 9.19
CA VAL A 316 -6.38 -11.35 10.57
C VAL A 316 -7.00 -10.27 11.44
N GLY A 317 -7.84 -10.67 12.39
CA GLY A 317 -8.58 -9.76 13.25
C GLY A 317 -9.79 -9.12 12.57
N THR A 318 -10.25 -7.99 13.11
CA THR A 318 -11.39 -7.26 12.55
C THR A 318 -10.94 -6.32 11.44
N TYR A 319 -11.66 -6.34 10.32
CA TYR A 319 -11.44 -5.45 9.20
C TYR A 319 -12.79 -4.93 8.67
N CYS A 320 -13.07 -3.67 8.97
CA CYS A 320 -14.28 -2.96 8.53
C CYS A 320 -13.85 -1.66 7.85
N PRO A 321 -13.39 -1.73 6.59
CA PRO A 321 -12.92 -0.54 5.90
C PRO A 321 -14.08 0.42 5.60
N LEU A 322 -13.78 1.71 5.67
CA LEU A 322 -14.70 2.74 5.24
C LEU A 322 -14.84 2.71 3.70
N GLU A 323 -15.95 3.25 3.22
CA GLU A 323 -16.19 3.45 1.80
C GLU A 323 -15.13 4.37 1.18
N SER A 324 -14.87 4.16 -0.11
CA SER A 324 -14.01 5.02 -0.92
C SER A 324 -14.68 6.37 -1.18
N GLY A 325 -13.87 7.40 -1.43
CA GLY A 325 -14.34 8.73 -1.81
C GLY A 325 -13.77 9.85 -0.95
N PHE A 326 -14.19 11.09 -1.27
CA PHE A 326 -13.69 12.34 -0.68
C PHE A 326 -14.67 12.99 0.30
N HIS A 327 -15.78 12.35 0.61
CA HIS A 327 -16.77 12.84 1.56
C HIS A 327 -16.35 12.54 3.01
N TYR A 328 -15.17 13.05 3.37
CA TYR A 328 -14.46 12.73 4.62
C TYR A 328 -15.28 13.00 5.88
N THR A 329 -16.02 14.13 5.93
CA THR A 329 -16.85 14.48 7.07
C THR A 329 -17.96 13.46 7.32
N GLU A 330 -18.61 13.00 6.26
CA GLU A 330 -19.70 12.01 6.33
C GLU A 330 -19.15 10.64 6.76
N LEU A 331 -17.95 10.29 6.33
CA LEU A 331 -17.26 9.05 6.72
C LEU A 331 -16.58 9.15 8.09
N GLY A 332 -16.57 10.32 8.73
CA GLY A 332 -15.87 10.54 10.00
C GLY A 332 -14.35 10.41 9.90
N ILE A 333 -13.80 10.72 8.71
CA ILE A 333 -12.35 10.65 8.46
C ILE A 333 -11.72 11.94 8.96
N VAL A 334 -10.75 11.78 9.85
CA VAL A 334 -9.92 12.83 10.42
C VAL A 334 -8.48 12.33 10.54
N PRO A 335 -7.48 13.22 10.60
CA PRO A 335 -6.10 12.84 10.90
C PRO A 335 -6.02 12.02 12.19
N LYS A 336 -5.18 11.00 12.20
CA LYS A 336 -4.98 10.10 13.35
C LYS A 336 -3.52 9.71 13.49
N PRO A 337 -3.04 9.47 14.73
CA PRO A 337 -1.69 8.93 14.91
C PRO A 337 -1.55 7.56 14.24
N VAL A 338 -0.34 7.24 13.77
CA VAL A 338 -0.02 5.96 13.11
C VAL A 338 -0.49 4.75 13.93
N SER A 339 -0.37 4.82 15.26
CA SER A 339 -0.78 3.74 16.16
C SER A 339 -2.29 3.41 16.11
N ALA A 340 -3.11 4.31 15.62
CA ALA A 340 -4.56 4.07 15.46
C ALA A 340 -4.90 3.06 14.35
N TYR A 341 -3.93 2.75 13.48
CA TYR A 341 -4.09 1.81 12.36
C TYR A 341 -3.45 0.43 12.61
N LYS A 342 -2.96 0.19 13.84
CA LYS A 342 -2.32 -1.07 14.23
C LYS A 342 -3.29 -2.25 14.26
#